data_0fa742aa770227b7d5323ebc42302569
#
_entry.id   0fa742aa770227b7d5323ebc42302569
#
_cell.length_a   1.000
_cell.length_b   1.000
_cell.length_c   1.000
_cell.angle_alpha   90.00
_cell.angle_beta   90.00
_cell.angle_gamma   90.00
#
_symmetry.space_group_name_H-M   'P 1'
#
loop_
_entity.id
_entity.type
_entity.pdbx_description
1 polymer ?
#
loop_
_entity_poly.entity_id
_entity_poly.type
_entity_poly.pdbx_seq_one_letter_code
_entity_poly.pdbx_strand_id
1 'polypeptide(L)'
;MSKLLTVAFSLSLVAAVAQADPDPLYNPKPMDDDVLLPLPCEGQMAFRYVYVLAKGALDDREVSLGYPFSEGETGYQQSFISGYRRDYINGQFTLNDLPKPWQAKVGPGLPKPERGTLLKPMLYFVGKYEVTQRQYDLVMAQAPSLAGQGEPPACEPAQPGMAARLPKVNLSHFDAERFAAVYSAWLLKNHRDLLPVSGRGTKAEEGGVAFVRLPTEVEWEYAARGAHAVSRQELEARLFPRKQEGAEGDGPLADWAVFNQVAGGTGQAARLLPVGLKKPNPIGLFDVIGNAAEMVQESFQLVHAGRRQGTYGGFVVKGGNYLEGEMTLFTGMRREYPLFAADGTEQRNETTGFRVAIGALSAPRSRYKELFEQWKAEGRSSSLTDEIGEDQDPTRLLDSVIASSTDPELQGRLALVNEELKRNISLIAKQREEAAGNLIQSAALVAETINNYNIRLTNLKKSRDQAQAAKDENAAKLYESAMTNGRTALDGALAIYIDNLATGTRYTDAVIQAQFQRTKEELNRNPVLGKSLVNRATLFVKHVGQYRQQRKADKDVILKELLGP
;
A
#
# COMPACT_ATOMS: atom_id res chain seq x y z
N MET A 1 -17.09 -56.84 45.03
CA MET A 1 -16.29 -56.63 43.82
C MET A 1 -16.65 -55.27 43.22
N SER A 2 -15.92 -54.27 43.64
CA SER A 2 -16.15 -52.86 43.26
C SER A 2 -15.12 -52.49 42.20
N LYS A 3 -15.58 -52.06 41.04
CA LYS A 3 -14.71 -51.56 39.96
C LYS A 3 -14.54 -50.06 40.13
N LEU A 4 -13.33 -49.62 40.52
CA LEU A 4 -12.93 -48.21 40.45
C LEU A 4 -12.68 -47.84 38.96
N LEU A 5 -13.42 -46.84 38.48
CA LEU A 5 -13.13 -46.16 37.23
C LEU A 5 -12.14 -45.02 37.52
N THR A 6 -10.93 -45.13 37.01
CA THR A 6 -9.94 -44.05 37.09
C THR A 6 -10.15 -43.16 35.87
N VAL A 7 -10.64 -41.95 36.06
CA VAL A 7 -10.74 -40.90 35.07
C VAL A 7 -9.41 -40.14 35.06
N ALA A 8 -8.63 -40.30 33.98
CA ALA A 8 -7.42 -39.51 33.77
C ALA A 8 -7.81 -38.13 33.20
N PHE A 9 -7.62 -37.09 33.98
CA PHE A 9 -7.71 -35.71 33.55
C PHE A 9 -6.39 -35.33 32.83
N SER A 10 -6.44 -35.21 31.51
CA SER A 10 -5.33 -34.62 30.74
C SER A 10 -5.37 -33.10 30.90
N LEU A 11 -4.54 -32.56 31.76
CA LEU A 11 -4.26 -31.12 31.78
C LEU A 11 -3.45 -30.76 30.51
N SER A 12 -4.10 -30.17 29.52
CA SER A 12 -3.39 -29.50 28.43
C SER A 12 -2.80 -28.20 28.99
N LEU A 13 -1.50 -28.21 29.26
CA LEU A 13 -0.74 -27.00 29.52
C LEU A 13 -0.75 -26.17 28.21
N VAL A 14 -1.61 -25.17 28.14
CA VAL A 14 -1.43 -24.08 27.18
C VAL A 14 -0.24 -23.27 27.70
N ALA A 15 0.94 -23.52 27.13
CA ALA A 15 2.10 -22.68 27.36
C ALA A 15 1.73 -21.27 26.85
N ALA A 16 1.46 -20.36 27.79
CA ALA A 16 1.46 -18.95 27.49
C ALA A 16 2.87 -18.62 26.98
N VAL A 17 2.99 -18.25 25.71
CA VAL A 17 4.23 -17.71 25.16
C VAL A 17 4.47 -16.41 25.90
N ALA A 18 5.29 -16.46 26.94
CA ALA A 18 5.77 -15.28 27.64
C ALA A 18 6.55 -14.46 26.61
N GLN A 19 6.09 -13.26 26.33
CA GLN A 19 6.84 -12.32 25.52
C GLN A 19 8.12 -12.02 26.29
N ALA A 20 9.28 -12.32 25.70
CA ALA A 20 10.58 -12.08 26.32
C ALA A 20 10.73 -10.61 26.70
N ASP A 21 11.31 -10.33 27.85
CA ASP A 21 11.62 -8.97 28.29
C ASP A 21 12.50 -8.27 27.23
N PRO A 22 12.35 -6.93 27.06
CA PRO A 22 13.12 -6.19 26.08
C PRO A 22 14.62 -6.24 26.42
N ASP A 23 15.41 -6.82 25.51
CA ASP A 23 16.88 -6.87 25.63
C ASP A 23 17.46 -5.49 25.24
N PRO A 24 18.25 -4.84 26.12
CA PRO A 24 18.88 -3.57 25.84
C PRO A 24 19.80 -3.56 24.60
N LEU A 25 20.25 -4.71 24.13
CA LEU A 25 20.99 -4.85 22.89
C LEU A 25 20.13 -4.54 21.67
N TYR A 26 18.86 -4.95 21.69
CA TYR A 26 17.93 -4.85 20.56
C TYR A 26 16.87 -3.75 20.75
N ASN A 27 16.55 -3.41 22.00
CA ASN A 27 15.60 -2.34 22.32
C ASN A 27 16.15 -1.48 23.47
N PRO A 28 17.15 -0.61 23.21
CA PRO A 28 17.85 0.16 24.28
C PRO A 28 16.95 1.17 24.99
N LYS A 29 15.81 1.51 24.45
CA LYS A 29 14.83 2.46 25.02
C LYS A 29 13.45 1.85 24.97
N PRO A 30 13.14 0.82 25.78
CA PRO A 30 11.86 0.14 25.75
C PRO A 30 10.69 1.07 26.10
N MET A 31 9.56 0.88 25.47
CA MET A 31 8.28 1.52 25.72
C MET A 31 7.20 0.44 25.90
N ASP A 32 6.20 0.70 26.75
CA ASP A 32 5.18 -0.30 27.10
C ASP A 32 4.37 -0.81 25.92
N ASP A 33 4.19 0.05 24.90
CA ASP A 33 3.46 -0.22 23.68
C ASP A 33 4.35 -0.68 22.51
N ASP A 34 5.64 -0.97 22.75
CA ASP A 34 6.51 -1.58 21.75
C ASP A 34 6.01 -2.96 21.36
N VAL A 35 5.96 -3.21 20.07
CA VAL A 35 5.73 -4.53 19.49
C VAL A 35 7.07 -5.17 19.17
N LEU A 36 7.30 -6.36 19.71
CA LEU A 36 8.54 -7.11 19.51
C LEU A 36 8.30 -8.31 18.62
N LEU A 37 9.13 -8.47 17.58
CA LEU A 37 9.25 -9.69 16.81
C LEU A 37 10.58 -10.37 17.12
N PRO A 38 10.60 -11.72 17.23
CA PRO A 38 11.83 -12.46 17.45
C PRO A 38 12.73 -12.41 16.21
N LEU A 39 14.03 -12.44 16.44
CA LEU A 39 15.07 -12.72 15.47
C LEU A 39 15.69 -14.09 15.79
N PRO A 40 16.43 -14.69 14.87
CA PRO A 40 17.24 -15.87 15.17
C PRO A 40 18.14 -15.64 16.40
N CYS A 41 18.49 -16.71 17.11
CA CYS A 41 19.39 -16.66 18.25
C CYS A 41 18.92 -15.73 19.38
N GLU A 42 17.63 -15.81 19.73
CA GLU A 42 17.01 -15.01 20.81
C GLU A 42 17.07 -13.49 20.62
N GLY A 43 17.43 -13.05 19.41
CA GLY A 43 17.41 -11.64 19.07
C GLY A 43 15.99 -11.09 18.99
N GLN A 44 15.87 -9.76 18.95
CA GLN A 44 14.60 -9.05 18.90
C GLN A 44 14.64 -7.90 17.91
N MET A 45 13.49 -7.56 17.35
CA MET A 45 13.29 -6.35 16.58
C MET A 45 12.06 -5.61 17.12
N ALA A 46 12.25 -4.37 17.51
CA ALA A 46 11.19 -3.52 18.06
C ALA A 46 10.52 -2.70 16.96
N PHE A 47 9.18 -2.64 17.02
CA PHE A 47 8.35 -1.86 16.11
C PHE A 47 7.47 -0.88 16.87
N ARG A 48 7.18 0.25 16.23
CA ARG A 48 6.16 1.19 16.64
C ARG A 48 4.95 1.07 15.72
N TYR A 49 3.76 1.15 16.28
CA TYR A 49 2.55 1.24 15.49
C TYR A 49 2.28 2.67 15.04
N VAL A 50 1.76 2.79 13.85
CA VAL A 50 1.22 4.03 13.28
C VAL A 50 -0.21 3.76 12.89
N TYR A 51 -1.12 4.72 13.11
CA TYR A 51 -2.47 4.59 12.60
C TYR A 51 -2.91 5.79 11.78
N VAL A 52 -3.81 5.51 10.87
CA VAL A 52 -4.54 6.48 10.05
C VAL A 52 -6.02 6.27 10.30
N LEU A 53 -6.78 7.34 10.54
CA LEU A 53 -8.23 7.25 10.67
C LEU A 53 -8.86 7.19 9.28
N ALA A 54 -9.50 6.05 8.96
CA ALA A 54 -10.12 5.78 7.68
C ALA A 54 -11.41 4.98 7.84
N LYS A 55 -12.33 5.08 6.90
CA LYS A 55 -13.56 4.27 6.89
C LYS A 55 -13.28 2.81 6.54
N GLY A 56 -12.25 2.58 5.75
CA GLY A 56 -11.84 1.26 5.30
C GLY A 56 -10.54 1.27 4.52
N ALA A 57 -10.26 0.18 3.83
CA ALA A 57 -9.00 -0.03 3.12
C ALA A 57 -8.86 0.85 1.87
N LEU A 58 -9.96 1.35 1.30
CA LEU A 58 -9.96 2.22 0.12
C LEU A 58 -10.15 3.71 0.46
N ASP A 59 -10.34 4.06 1.75
CA ASP A 59 -10.52 5.43 2.20
C ASP A 59 -9.18 5.99 2.69
N ASP A 60 -8.33 6.38 1.75
CA ASP A 60 -7.00 6.89 2.05
C ASP A 60 -7.06 8.32 2.61
N ARG A 61 -6.13 8.65 3.50
CA ARG A 61 -5.91 10.00 3.98
C ARG A 61 -4.92 10.73 3.08
N GLU A 62 -5.31 11.90 2.57
CA GLU A 62 -4.39 12.80 1.88
C GLU A 62 -3.38 13.39 2.87
N VAL A 63 -2.11 13.35 2.51
CA VAL A 63 -0.98 13.91 3.28
C VAL A 63 -0.07 14.71 2.37
N SER A 64 0.54 15.76 2.94
CA SER A 64 1.55 16.55 2.24
C SER A 64 2.95 16.02 2.56
N LEU A 65 3.71 15.70 1.54
CA LEU A 65 5.10 15.25 1.64
C LEU A 65 6.05 16.31 1.09
N GLY A 66 7.32 16.21 1.47
CA GLY A 66 8.33 17.21 1.11
C GLY A 66 8.18 18.48 1.94
N TYR A 67 8.82 19.56 1.49
CA TYR A 67 8.73 20.87 2.13
C TYR A 67 8.72 21.97 1.08
N PRO A 68 7.79 22.94 1.16
CA PRO A 68 7.70 24.04 0.19
C PRO A 68 8.77 25.10 0.52
N PHE A 69 9.96 24.96 -0.05
CA PHE A 69 10.99 25.99 0.06
C PHE A 69 10.59 27.25 -0.73
N SER A 70 10.82 28.43 -0.14
CA SER A 70 10.66 29.70 -0.83
C SER A 70 11.82 30.00 -1.79
N GLU A 71 11.59 30.83 -2.82
CA GLU A 71 12.58 31.15 -3.85
C GLU A 71 13.89 31.79 -3.32
N GLY A 72 13.87 32.37 -2.11
CA GLY A 72 15.03 32.99 -1.48
C GLY A 72 15.84 32.07 -0.56
N GLU A 73 15.35 30.85 -0.30
CA GLU A 73 16.07 29.88 0.52
C GLU A 73 17.06 29.10 -0.33
N THR A 74 18.22 28.74 0.24
CA THR A 74 19.28 27.94 -0.39
C THR A 74 18.82 26.55 -0.84
N GLY A 75 17.54 26.26 -0.73
CA GLY A 75 16.87 25.01 -1.05
C GLY A 75 16.32 24.90 -2.48
N TYR A 76 16.62 25.81 -3.43
CA TYR A 76 16.07 25.68 -4.79
C TYR A 76 16.41 24.32 -5.44
N GLN A 77 17.63 23.84 -5.32
CA GLN A 77 18.00 22.50 -5.77
C GLN A 77 17.33 21.39 -4.96
N GLN A 78 17.13 21.61 -3.65
CA GLN A 78 16.44 20.65 -2.79
C GLN A 78 14.94 20.61 -3.06
N SER A 79 14.30 21.75 -3.39
CA SER A 79 12.89 21.77 -3.77
C SER A 79 12.62 21.04 -5.08
N PHE A 80 13.60 21.01 -5.99
CA PHE A 80 13.52 20.25 -7.24
C PHE A 80 13.51 18.73 -7.00
N ILE A 81 14.28 18.27 -6.01
CA ILE A 81 14.42 16.85 -5.63
C ILE A 81 13.34 16.44 -4.62
N SER A 82 13.14 17.26 -3.58
CA SER A 82 12.29 17.00 -2.41
C SER A 82 11.02 17.81 -2.42
N GLY A 83 10.58 18.25 -3.59
CA GLY A 83 9.48 19.17 -3.77
C GLY A 83 8.19 18.72 -3.06
N TYR A 84 7.48 19.72 -2.54
CA TYR A 84 6.19 19.55 -1.91
C TYR A 84 5.21 18.89 -2.87
N ARG A 85 4.55 17.81 -2.41
CA ARG A 85 3.53 17.10 -3.16
C ARG A 85 2.45 16.55 -2.23
N ARG A 86 1.28 16.31 -2.78
CA ARG A 86 0.23 15.53 -2.14
C ARG A 86 0.44 14.06 -2.44
N ASP A 87 0.17 13.24 -1.45
CA ASP A 87 0.19 11.79 -1.55
C ASP A 87 -0.86 11.20 -0.62
N TYR A 88 -1.06 9.90 -0.64
CA TYR A 88 -2.13 9.24 0.10
C TYR A 88 -1.56 8.14 1.00
N ILE A 89 -2.11 8.01 2.22
CA ILE A 89 -1.70 7.02 3.20
C ILE A 89 -2.90 6.32 3.83
N ASN A 90 -2.74 5.03 4.06
CA ASN A 90 -3.65 4.22 4.88
C ASN A 90 -2.86 3.16 5.65
N GLY A 91 -3.49 2.54 6.66
CA GLY A 91 -2.97 1.35 7.32
C GLY A 91 -3.49 0.08 6.67
N GLN A 92 -2.78 -1.02 6.87
CA GLN A 92 -3.13 -2.33 6.31
C GLN A 92 -3.87 -3.24 7.28
N PHE A 93 -3.86 -2.91 8.58
CA PHE A 93 -4.41 -3.75 9.63
C PHE A 93 -5.43 -3.02 10.47
N THR A 94 -6.46 -3.74 10.92
CA THR A 94 -7.30 -3.34 12.04
C THR A 94 -6.76 -3.94 13.34
N LEU A 95 -7.21 -3.45 14.50
CA LEU A 95 -6.83 -4.06 15.80
C LEU A 95 -7.12 -5.57 15.84
N ASN A 96 -8.21 -6.01 15.20
CA ASN A 96 -8.61 -7.42 15.18
C ASN A 96 -7.69 -8.31 14.33
N ASP A 97 -6.95 -7.73 13.37
CA ASP A 97 -5.99 -8.46 12.52
C ASP A 97 -4.70 -8.80 13.29
N LEU A 98 -4.47 -8.15 14.43
CA LEU A 98 -3.26 -8.32 15.23
C LEU A 98 -3.32 -9.58 16.10
N PRO A 99 -2.15 -10.20 16.41
CA PRO A 99 -2.03 -11.19 17.47
C PRO A 99 -2.51 -10.65 18.82
N LYS A 100 -3.05 -11.51 19.68
CA LYS A 100 -3.57 -11.08 21.01
C LYS A 100 -2.56 -10.27 21.86
N PRO A 101 -1.26 -10.66 21.93
CA PRO A 101 -0.28 -9.86 22.67
C PRO A 101 -0.13 -8.43 22.11
N TRP A 102 -0.21 -8.27 20.78
CA TRP A 102 -0.14 -6.95 20.15
C TRP A 102 -1.40 -6.13 20.41
N GLN A 103 -2.59 -6.78 20.36
CA GLN A 103 -3.85 -6.10 20.71
C GLN A 103 -3.81 -5.49 22.11
N ALA A 104 -3.24 -6.20 23.08
CA ALA A 104 -3.10 -5.72 24.45
C ALA A 104 -2.17 -4.51 24.58
N LYS A 105 -1.11 -4.43 23.75
CA LYS A 105 -0.16 -3.32 23.74
C LYS A 105 -0.65 -2.11 22.96
N VAL A 106 -1.17 -2.34 21.77
CA VAL A 106 -1.57 -1.29 20.83
C VAL A 106 -2.95 -0.72 21.16
N GLY A 107 -3.89 -1.58 21.56
CA GLY A 107 -5.29 -1.20 21.78
C GLY A 107 -5.51 -0.03 22.73
N PRO A 108 -4.81 0.06 23.88
CA PRO A 108 -4.96 1.20 24.81
C PRO A 108 -4.61 2.55 24.22
N GLY A 109 -3.68 2.61 23.25
CA GLY A 109 -3.24 3.84 22.58
C GLY A 109 -4.11 4.26 21.39
N LEU A 110 -5.10 3.44 20.99
CA LEU A 110 -5.96 3.77 19.87
C LEU A 110 -7.14 4.66 20.28
N PRO A 111 -7.58 5.57 19.41
CA PRO A 111 -8.76 6.39 19.67
C PRO A 111 -10.00 5.51 19.77
N LYS A 112 -10.86 5.83 20.74
CA LYS A 112 -12.16 5.17 20.86
C LYS A 112 -13.08 5.65 19.72
N PRO A 113 -13.85 4.74 19.09
CA PRO A 113 -14.81 5.15 18.07
C PRO A 113 -15.82 6.16 18.65
N GLU A 114 -15.92 7.31 18.01
CA GLU A 114 -16.97 8.28 18.34
C GLU A 114 -18.32 7.79 17.81
N ARG A 115 -19.39 8.04 18.56
CA ARG A 115 -20.75 7.68 18.12
C ARG A 115 -21.09 8.41 16.82
N GLY A 116 -21.46 7.64 15.79
CA GLY A 116 -21.86 8.17 14.49
C GLY A 116 -20.73 8.37 13.49
N THR A 117 -19.44 8.17 13.87
CA THR A 117 -18.35 8.16 12.90
C THR A 117 -18.11 6.74 12.36
N LEU A 118 -17.84 6.65 11.05
CA LEU A 118 -17.41 5.42 10.41
C LEU A 118 -15.88 5.25 10.45
N LEU A 119 -15.15 6.28 10.92
CA LEU A 119 -13.69 6.26 10.97
C LEU A 119 -13.20 5.29 12.02
N LYS A 120 -12.24 4.46 11.64
CA LYS A 120 -11.55 3.50 12.52
C LYS A 120 -10.03 3.62 12.31
N PRO A 121 -9.21 3.33 13.33
CA PRO A 121 -7.76 3.31 13.17
C PRO A 121 -7.36 2.12 12.28
N MET A 122 -6.74 2.44 11.15
CA MET A 122 -6.05 1.51 10.27
C MET A 122 -4.56 1.58 10.57
N LEU A 123 -3.94 0.44 10.84
CA LEU A 123 -2.61 0.33 11.42
C LEU A 123 -1.58 -0.13 10.38
N TYR A 124 -0.35 0.36 10.54
CA TYR A 124 0.87 -0.25 10.02
C TYR A 124 1.99 -0.16 11.06
N PHE A 125 3.10 -0.86 10.86
CA PHE A 125 4.18 -0.95 11.83
C PHE A 125 5.49 -0.62 11.16
N VAL A 126 6.30 0.20 11.85
CA VAL A 126 7.62 0.63 11.39
C VAL A 126 8.67 0.26 12.44
N GLY A 127 9.84 -0.19 12.02
CA GLY A 127 10.95 -0.48 12.91
C GLY A 127 11.28 0.73 13.78
N LYS A 128 11.36 0.54 15.08
CA LYS A 128 11.62 1.60 16.06
C LYS A 128 12.96 2.27 15.85
N TYR A 129 13.93 1.51 15.37
CA TYR A 129 15.30 1.90 15.07
C TYR A 129 15.66 1.53 13.63
N GLU A 130 16.76 2.05 13.14
CA GLU A 130 17.46 1.51 11.97
C GLU A 130 17.83 0.05 12.23
N VAL A 131 17.88 -0.80 11.21
CA VAL A 131 18.36 -2.18 11.34
C VAL A 131 19.83 -2.16 11.72
N THR A 132 20.18 -2.79 12.85
CA THR A 132 21.56 -2.80 13.35
C THR A 132 22.41 -3.87 12.66
N GLN A 133 23.74 -3.71 12.75
CA GLN A 133 24.70 -4.69 12.26
C GLN A 133 24.38 -6.10 12.80
N ARG A 134 24.14 -6.22 14.11
CA ARG A 134 23.82 -7.53 14.74
C ARG A 134 22.52 -8.12 14.23
N GLN A 135 21.47 -7.33 14.12
CA GLN A 135 20.18 -7.80 13.60
C GLN A 135 20.31 -8.29 12.16
N TYR A 136 21.04 -7.56 11.33
CA TYR A 136 21.30 -7.93 9.95
C TYR A 136 22.04 -9.27 9.86
N ASP A 137 23.14 -9.41 10.61
CA ASP A 137 23.95 -10.62 10.57
C ASP A 137 23.18 -11.86 11.05
N LEU A 138 22.37 -11.76 12.11
CA LEU A 138 21.54 -12.85 12.61
C LEU A 138 20.52 -13.35 11.57
N VAL A 139 19.88 -12.44 10.86
CA VAL A 139 18.89 -12.78 9.84
C VAL A 139 19.57 -13.36 8.62
N MET A 140 20.60 -12.70 8.10
CA MET A 140 21.25 -13.12 6.87
C MET A 140 21.99 -14.45 6.99
N ALA A 141 22.44 -14.81 8.19
CA ALA A 141 22.98 -16.12 8.48
C ALA A 141 21.98 -17.27 8.24
N GLN A 142 20.66 -17.00 8.23
CA GLN A 142 19.62 -18.00 7.97
C GLN A 142 19.38 -18.24 6.48
N ALA A 143 19.85 -17.35 5.60
CA ALA A 143 19.53 -17.43 4.17
C ALA A 143 19.87 -18.77 3.52
N PRO A 144 21.06 -19.40 3.78
CA PRO A 144 21.37 -20.70 3.19
C PRO A 144 20.41 -21.81 3.61
N SER A 145 20.07 -21.91 4.91
CA SER A 145 19.18 -22.94 5.43
C SER A 145 17.74 -22.80 4.94
N LEU A 146 17.26 -21.57 4.76
CA LEU A 146 15.95 -21.30 4.18
C LEU A 146 15.89 -21.65 2.69
N ALA A 147 17.01 -21.58 1.99
CA ALA A 147 17.17 -22.03 0.60
C ALA A 147 17.42 -23.55 0.47
N GLY A 148 17.38 -24.31 1.58
CA GLY A 148 17.66 -25.76 1.57
C GLY A 148 19.15 -26.11 1.45
N GLN A 149 20.04 -25.16 1.69
CA GLN A 149 21.49 -25.29 1.59
C GLN A 149 22.12 -25.43 3.00
N GLY A 150 21.94 -26.59 3.62
CA GLY A 150 22.49 -26.90 4.94
C GLY A 150 21.58 -26.60 6.13
N GLU A 151 22.12 -26.80 7.32
CA GLU A 151 21.42 -26.50 8.58
C GLU A 151 21.57 -25.03 9.00
N PRO A 152 20.66 -24.50 9.84
CA PRO A 152 20.82 -23.19 10.43
C PRO A 152 22.15 -23.10 11.20
N PRO A 153 22.85 -21.96 11.13
CA PRO A 153 24.11 -21.79 11.87
C PRO A 153 23.87 -21.87 13.38
N ALA A 154 24.84 -22.35 14.13
CA ALA A 154 24.82 -22.33 15.57
C ALA A 154 24.75 -20.86 16.07
N CYS A 155 24.00 -20.65 17.13
CA CYS A 155 23.91 -19.32 17.76
C CYS A 155 25.19 -18.99 18.54
N GLU A 156 25.92 -18.00 18.08
CA GLU A 156 27.01 -17.47 18.86
C GLU A 156 26.51 -16.43 19.87
N PRO A 157 27.04 -16.46 21.11
CA PRO A 157 26.69 -15.46 22.11
C PRO A 157 26.86 -14.05 21.57
N ALA A 158 25.91 -13.17 21.86
CA ALA A 158 26.04 -11.76 21.52
C ALA A 158 27.26 -11.19 22.27
N GLN A 159 28.25 -10.70 21.53
CA GLN A 159 29.34 -9.95 22.15
C GLN A 159 28.78 -8.59 22.58
N PRO A 160 28.76 -8.27 23.88
CA PRO A 160 28.31 -6.98 24.35
C PRO A 160 29.24 -5.89 23.82
N GLY A 161 28.70 -4.98 23.01
CA GLY A 161 29.48 -3.88 22.48
C GLY A 161 28.62 -2.86 21.72
N MET A 162 29.11 -1.61 21.72
CA MET A 162 28.43 -0.53 20.97
C MET A 162 28.37 -0.82 19.45
N ALA A 163 29.35 -1.55 18.92
CA ALA A 163 29.42 -1.91 17.50
C ALA A 163 28.22 -2.73 17.04
N ALA A 164 27.71 -3.63 17.88
CA ALA A 164 26.54 -4.45 17.57
C ALA A 164 25.24 -3.65 17.36
N ARG A 165 25.16 -2.45 17.94
CA ARG A 165 24.03 -1.53 17.84
C ARG A 165 24.22 -0.42 16.80
N LEU A 166 25.33 -0.39 16.07
CA LEU A 166 25.47 0.53 14.95
C LEU A 166 24.48 0.17 13.84
N PRO A 167 23.91 1.16 13.15
CA PRO A 167 23.14 0.90 11.94
C PRO A 167 23.92 0.05 10.94
N LYS A 168 23.27 -0.89 10.30
CA LYS A 168 23.84 -1.60 9.18
C LYS A 168 23.91 -0.69 7.97
N VAL A 169 25.11 -0.36 7.57
CA VAL A 169 25.44 0.43 6.37
C VAL A 169 26.34 -0.37 5.44
N ASN A 170 26.81 0.22 4.38
CA ASN A 170 27.63 -0.40 3.34
C ASN A 170 26.95 -1.62 2.71
N LEU A 171 25.68 -1.43 2.34
CA LEU A 171 24.84 -2.43 1.67
C LEU A 171 24.11 -1.79 0.49
N SER A 172 23.74 -2.61 -0.48
CA SER A 172 22.93 -2.17 -1.61
C SER A 172 21.44 -2.19 -1.24
N HIS A 173 20.61 -1.56 -2.07
CA HIS A 173 19.16 -1.67 -1.93
C HIS A 173 18.69 -3.13 -2.04
N PHE A 174 19.31 -3.91 -2.92
CA PHE A 174 19.01 -5.33 -3.08
C PHE A 174 19.34 -6.16 -1.83
N ASP A 175 20.39 -5.77 -1.06
CA ASP A 175 20.69 -6.41 0.22
C ASP A 175 19.63 -6.09 1.28
N ALA A 176 19.12 -4.87 1.31
CA ALA A 176 18.04 -4.48 2.23
C ALA A 176 16.73 -5.23 1.91
N GLU A 177 16.37 -5.37 0.64
CA GLU A 177 15.23 -6.18 0.19
C GLU A 177 15.44 -7.67 0.51
N ARG A 178 16.65 -8.19 0.29
CA ARG A 178 17.01 -9.58 0.63
C ARG A 178 16.88 -9.83 2.12
N PHE A 179 17.34 -8.89 2.96
CA PHE A 179 17.16 -8.98 4.41
C PHE A 179 15.68 -9.11 4.77
N ALA A 180 14.83 -8.25 4.23
CA ALA A 180 13.40 -8.28 4.48
C ALA A 180 12.75 -9.61 4.04
N ALA A 181 13.16 -10.13 2.89
CA ALA A 181 12.68 -11.42 2.38
C ALA A 181 13.12 -12.60 3.27
N VAL A 182 14.39 -12.64 3.67
CA VAL A 182 14.94 -13.71 4.55
C VAL A 182 14.27 -13.65 5.93
N TYR A 183 14.11 -12.45 6.49
CA TYR A 183 13.45 -12.30 7.79
C TYR A 183 11.98 -12.71 7.73
N SER A 184 11.26 -12.32 6.69
CA SER A 184 9.88 -12.76 6.46
C SER A 184 9.78 -14.29 6.35
N ALA A 185 10.64 -14.92 5.55
CA ALA A 185 10.65 -16.36 5.40
C ALA A 185 10.94 -17.08 6.73
N TRP A 186 11.88 -16.57 7.51
CA TRP A 186 12.20 -17.12 8.83
C TRP A 186 11.03 -16.98 9.81
N LEU A 187 10.39 -15.81 9.88
CA LEU A 187 9.21 -15.58 10.72
C LEU A 187 8.04 -16.48 10.32
N LEU A 188 7.75 -16.59 9.02
CA LEU A 188 6.67 -17.43 8.51
C LEU A 188 6.89 -18.92 8.81
N LYS A 189 8.14 -19.35 8.83
CA LYS A 189 8.50 -20.75 9.15
C LYS A 189 8.44 -21.03 10.66
N ASN A 190 8.88 -20.10 11.51
CA ASN A 190 9.13 -20.36 12.92
C ASN A 190 8.15 -19.67 13.87
N HIS A 191 7.57 -18.53 13.47
CA HIS A 191 6.78 -17.63 14.35
C HIS A 191 5.58 -17.02 13.62
N ARG A 192 4.92 -17.80 12.78
CA ARG A 192 3.79 -17.34 11.97
C ARG A 192 2.62 -16.81 12.83
N ASP A 193 2.43 -17.36 14.01
CA ASP A 193 1.41 -16.99 14.98
C ASP A 193 1.58 -15.59 15.58
N LEU A 194 2.81 -15.07 15.54
CA LEU A 194 3.14 -13.72 16.00
C LEU A 194 2.91 -12.64 14.91
N LEU A 195 2.58 -13.03 13.68
CA LEU A 195 2.35 -12.07 12.61
C LEU A 195 0.87 -11.68 12.49
N PRO A 196 0.58 -10.40 12.20
CA PRO A 196 -0.76 -9.98 11.82
C PRO A 196 -1.30 -10.76 10.62
N VAL A 197 -2.63 -10.92 10.58
CA VAL A 197 -3.30 -11.57 9.45
C VAL A 197 -4.43 -10.67 8.98
N SER A 198 -4.26 -10.04 7.82
CA SER A 198 -5.26 -9.17 7.23
C SER A 198 -6.54 -9.95 6.89
N GLY A 199 -7.69 -9.48 7.39
CA GLY A 199 -8.98 -10.15 7.22
C GLY A 199 -9.20 -11.32 8.19
N ARG A 200 -8.61 -11.27 9.38
CA ARG A 200 -8.87 -12.24 10.46
C ARG A 200 -10.37 -12.28 10.79
N GLY A 201 -10.97 -13.43 10.60
CA GLY A 201 -12.44 -13.66 10.74
C GLY A 201 -13.00 -14.48 9.59
N THR A 202 -12.27 -14.58 8.50
CA THR A 202 -12.42 -15.53 7.41
C THR A 202 -11.41 -16.67 7.60
N LYS A 203 -11.55 -17.77 6.86
CA LYS A 203 -10.63 -18.92 7.00
C LYS A 203 -9.18 -18.46 6.90
N ALA A 204 -8.35 -18.82 7.88
CA ALA A 204 -6.95 -18.40 7.99
C ALA A 204 -6.10 -18.71 6.74
N GLU A 205 -6.55 -19.64 5.90
CA GLU A 205 -5.93 -20.05 4.65
C GLU A 205 -6.13 -19.04 3.51
N GLU A 206 -7.12 -18.15 3.63
CA GLU A 206 -7.48 -17.13 2.63
C GLU A 206 -6.96 -15.73 3.00
N GLY A 207 -6.48 -15.54 4.24
CA GLY A 207 -5.95 -14.27 4.74
C GLY A 207 -4.48 -14.06 4.34
N GLY A 208 -4.13 -12.83 4.00
CA GLY A 208 -2.74 -12.45 3.83
C GLY A 208 -2.02 -12.38 5.18
N VAL A 209 -1.11 -13.30 5.46
CA VAL A 209 -0.20 -13.18 6.60
C VAL A 209 0.76 -12.04 6.33
N ALA A 210 1.04 -11.25 7.37
CA ALA A 210 1.99 -10.14 7.28
C ALA A 210 3.41 -10.63 7.00
N PHE A 211 4.19 -9.74 6.41
CA PHE A 211 5.60 -9.94 6.09
C PHE A 211 6.38 -8.65 6.34
N VAL A 212 7.69 -8.78 6.48
CA VAL A 212 8.61 -7.66 6.63
C VAL A 212 9.01 -7.14 5.24
N ARG A 213 9.07 -5.83 5.08
CA ARG A 213 9.51 -5.13 3.87
C ARG A 213 10.18 -3.80 4.22
N LEU A 214 10.71 -3.09 3.26
CA LEU A 214 11.04 -1.68 3.43
C LEU A 214 9.75 -0.86 3.57
N PRO A 215 9.73 0.23 4.33
CA PRO A 215 8.60 1.17 4.34
C PRO A 215 8.48 1.83 2.96
N THR A 216 7.26 2.20 2.58
CA THR A 216 7.07 3.11 1.46
C THR A 216 7.54 4.52 1.83
N GLU A 217 7.82 5.37 0.83
CA GLU A 217 8.22 6.75 1.07
C GLU A 217 7.18 7.52 1.89
N VAL A 218 5.90 7.28 1.61
CA VAL A 218 4.78 7.89 2.34
C VAL A 218 4.70 7.39 3.78
N GLU A 219 4.78 6.08 4.00
CA GLU A 219 4.78 5.49 5.34
C GLU A 219 5.95 6.00 6.17
N TRP A 220 7.15 6.04 5.57
CA TRP A 220 8.34 6.52 6.23
C TRP A 220 8.20 8.00 6.65
N GLU A 221 7.82 8.87 5.71
CA GLU A 221 7.77 10.31 5.97
C GLU A 221 6.63 10.67 6.94
N TYR A 222 5.46 10.05 6.80
CA TYR A 222 4.34 10.26 7.73
C TYR A 222 4.72 9.83 9.15
N ALA A 223 5.36 8.67 9.31
CA ALA A 223 5.85 8.19 10.60
C ALA A 223 6.95 9.11 11.17
N ALA A 224 7.93 9.51 10.36
CA ALA A 224 9.02 10.38 10.76
C ALA A 224 8.56 11.75 11.25
N ARG A 225 7.48 12.29 10.68
CA ARG A 225 6.85 13.56 11.08
C ARG A 225 6.08 13.49 12.40
N GLY A 226 5.86 12.28 12.95
CA GLY A 226 5.10 12.05 14.19
C GLY A 226 3.67 11.56 13.96
N ALA A 227 3.27 11.35 12.72
CA ALA A 227 2.02 10.68 12.33
C ALA A 227 0.77 11.16 13.09
N HIS A 228 0.09 10.22 13.76
CA HIS A 228 -1.13 10.47 14.53
C HIS A 228 -0.93 11.24 15.83
N ALA A 229 0.31 11.38 16.30
CA ALA A 229 0.63 12.04 17.57
C ALA A 229 0.80 13.56 17.44
N VAL A 230 0.69 14.09 16.23
CA VAL A 230 0.90 15.51 15.94
C VAL A 230 -0.28 16.13 15.19
N SER A 231 -0.43 17.45 15.27
CA SER A 231 -1.43 18.19 14.54
C SER A 231 -1.12 18.23 13.02
N ARG A 232 -2.11 18.62 12.21
CA ARG A 232 -1.91 18.79 10.76
C ARG A 232 -0.82 19.83 10.45
N GLN A 233 -0.76 20.90 11.20
CA GLN A 233 0.26 21.95 11.03
C GLN A 233 1.67 21.42 11.34
N GLU A 234 1.82 20.62 12.40
CA GLU A 234 3.08 20.00 12.77
C GLU A 234 3.51 18.94 11.73
N LEU A 235 2.56 18.21 11.10
CA LEU A 235 2.87 17.30 9.99
C LEU A 235 3.44 18.02 8.76
N GLU A 236 3.06 19.28 8.51
CA GLU A 236 3.53 20.08 7.38
C GLU A 236 4.82 20.87 7.70
N ALA A 237 5.28 20.84 8.96
CA ALA A 237 6.48 21.55 9.38
C ALA A 237 7.77 20.92 8.78
N ARG A 238 8.84 21.72 8.72
CA ARG A 238 10.16 21.28 8.22
C ARG A 238 10.72 20.08 9.00
N LEU A 239 10.56 20.12 10.33
CA LEU A 239 10.97 19.06 11.25
C LEU A 239 9.79 18.68 12.14
N PHE A 240 9.78 17.48 12.67
CA PHE A 240 8.80 17.07 13.67
C PHE A 240 8.97 17.89 14.97
N PRO A 241 7.91 18.01 15.81
CA PRO A 241 7.99 18.74 17.08
C PRO A 241 9.01 18.12 18.03
N ARG A 242 9.92 18.95 18.54
CA ARG A 242 11.00 18.55 19.47
C ARG A 242 10.74 19.08 20.87
N LYS A 243 9.58 18.69 21.44
CA LYS A 243 9.13 19.19 22.74
C LYS A 243 10.05 18.76 23.87
N GLN A 244 10.42 19.71 24.72
CA GLN A 244 11.14 19.45 25.97
C GLN A 244 10.23 19.78 27.16
N GLU A 245 10.31 18.97 28.20
CA GLU A 245 9.54 19.20 29.43
C GLU A 245 9.96 20.53 30.07
N GLY A 246 8.97 21.39 30.32
CA GLY A 246 9.20 22.70 30.95
C GLY A 246 9.79 23.80 30.04
N ALA A 247 9.97 23.57 28.74
CA ALA A 247 10.44 24.57 27.79
C ALA A 247 9.35 24.98 26.80
N GLU A 248 9.32 26.28 26.46
CA GLU A 248 8.55 26.78 25.32
C GLU A 248 9.33 26.60 24.03
N GLY A 249 8.68 26.01 23.01
CA GLY A 249 9.26 25.78 21.68
C GLY A 249 10.04 24.48 21.52
N ASP A 250 10.66 24.36 20.37
CA ASP A 250 11.42 23.17 19.98
C ASP A 250 12.86 23.19 20.54
N GLY A 251 13.30 22.05 21.04
CA GLY A 251 14.69 21.86 21.46
C GLY A 251 15.69 21.79 20.28
N PRO A 252 17.00 21.88 20.56
CA PRO A 252 18.05 21.82 19.54
C PRO A 252 18.04 20.47 18.82
N LEU A 253 18.22 20.45 17.50
CA LEU A 253 18.19 19.23 16.69
C LEU A 253 19.21 18.18 17.19
N ALA A 254 20.33 18.61 17.75
CA ALA A 254 21.39 17.75 18.29
C ALA A 254 20.93 16.77 19.39
N ASP A 255 19.81 17.04 20.07
CA ASP A 255 19.24 16.12 21.06
C ASP A 255 18.47 14.95 20.40
N TRP A 256 17.99 15.13 19.15
CA TRP A 256 17.17 14.17 18.41
C TRP A 256 17.87 13.51 17.23
N ALA A 257 18.96 14.12 16.73
CA ALA A 257 19.62 13.69 15.51
C ALA A 257 21.14 13.57 15.69
N VAL A 258 21.74 12.67 14.91
CA VAL A 258 23.19 12.54 14.74
C VAL A 258 23.55 13.15 13.39
N PHE A 259 24.27 14.28 13.41
CA PHE A 259 24.64 15.01 12.20
C PHE A 259 25.97 15.73 12.38
N ASN A 260 26.52 16.31 11.32
CA ASN A 260 27.78 17.04 11.37
C ASN A 260 27.59 18.40 12.05
N GLN A 261 28.14 18.56 13.27
CA GLN A 261 28.06 19.77 14.08
C GLN A 261 29.32 20.69 13.93
N VAL A 262 30.18 20.47 12.95
CA VAL A 262 31.48 21.14 12.82
C VAL A 262 31.37 22.64 12.49
N ALA A 263 30.20 23.18 12.24
CA ALA A 263 30.01 24.62 11.97
C ALA A 263 30.48 25.56 13.12
N GLY A 264 30.95 25.04 14.26
CA GLY A 264 31.42 25.79 15.43
C GLY A 264 32.84 25.47 15.92
N GLY A 265 33.63 24.67 15.22
CA GLY A 265 35.08 24.55 15.45
C GLY A 265 35.57 23.70 16.64
N THR A 266 34.68 23.00 17.36
CA THR A 266 35.05 22.12 18.50
C THR A 266 34.52 20.68 18.38
N GLY A 267 33.95 20.30 17.22
CA GLY A 267 33.26 19.05 17.05
C GLY A 267 34.21 17.87 16.82
N GLN A 268 33.92 16.73 17.46
CA GLN A 268 34.45 15.44 17.06
C GLN A 268 34.02 15.15 15.61
N ALA A 269 34.91 14.43 14.87
CA ALA A 269 34.55 13.99 13.52
C ALA A 269 33.21 13.27 13.53
N ALA A 270 32.32 13.68 12.63
CA ALA A 270 31.00 13.07 12.47
C ALA A 270 31.14 11.58 12.19
N ARG A 271 30.41 10.74 12.90
CA ARG A 271 30.42 9.28 12.76
C ARG A 271 29.07 8.67 13.08
N LEU A 272 28.85 7.47 12.59
CA LEU A 272 27.71 6.65 13.02
C LEU A 272 27.74 6.42 14.53
N LEU A 273 26.59 6.51 15.14
CA LEU A 273 26.38 6.19 16.55
C LEU A 273 25.43 5.00 16.71
N PRO A 274 25.53 4.25 17.83
CA PRO A 274 24.54 3.22 18.16
C PRO A 274 23.13 3.77 18.18
N VAL A 275 22.17 2.99 17.69
CA VAL A 275 20.76 3.38 17.66
C VAL A 275 20.20 3.71 19.04
N GLY A 276 19.25 4.62 19.11
CA GLY A 276 18.52 4.97 20.33
C GLY A 276 19.31 5.81 21.34
N LEU A 277 20.41 6.45 20.93
CA LEU A 277 21.16 7.36 21.79
C LEU A 277 20.54 8.76 21.87
N LYS A 278 19.80 9.15 20.85
CA LYS A 278 19.11 10.43 20.78
C LYS A 278 17.68 10.31 21.31
N LYS A 279 16.95 11.43 21.40
CA LYS A 279 15.52 11.42 21.76
C LYS A 279 14.67 10.94 20.56
N PRO A 280 13.55 10.26 20.81
CA PRO A 280 12.65 9.81 19.75
C PRO A 280 11.80 10.96 19.21
N ASN A 281 11.20 10.73 18.03
CA ASN A 281 10.13 11.57 17.51
C ASN A 281 8.81 11.33 18.30
N PRO A 282 7.71 12.08 18.04
CA PRO A 282 6.47 12.00 18.82
C PRO A 282 5.80 10.61 18.92
N ILE A 283 6.05 9.70 17.96
CA ILE A 283 5.54 8.32 18.02
C ILE A 283 6.57 7.30 18.52
N GLY A 284 7.71 7.75 19.04
CA GLY A 284 8.72 6.86 19.62
C GLY A 284 9.69 6.25 18.62
N LEU A 285 9.83 6.78 17.40
CA LEU A 285 10.88 6.38 16.46
C LEU A 285 12.18 7.13 16.73
N PHE A 286 13.29 6.41 16.74
CA PHE A 286 14.62 6.94 16.95
C PHE A 286 15.38 7.10 15.63
N ASP A 287 16.27 8.06 15.59
CA ASP A 287 17.27 8.26 14.54
C ASP A 287 16.65 8.48 13.13
N VAL A 288 15.40 8.98 13.06
CA VAL A 288 14.70 9.27 11.79
C VAL A 288 15.29 10.47 11.04
N ILE A 289 16.17 11.24 11.67
CA ILE A 289 16.93 12.34 11.06
C ILE A 289 18.39 12.12 11.41
N GLY A 290 19.27 12.12 10.41
CA GLY A 290 20.69 11.89 10.59
C GLY A 290 21.02 10.43 10.84
N ASN A 291 22.13 10.14 11.50
CA ASN A 291 22.76 8.83 11.70
C ASN A 291 23.02 8.12 10.35
N ALA A 292 22.18 7.17 9.91
CA ALA A 292 22.24 6.63 8.56
C ALA A 292 21.02 7.07 7.74
N ALA A 293 21.23 7.49 6.51
CA ALA A 293 20.12 7.69 5.57
C ALA A 293 19.42 6.35 5.30
N GLU A 294 18.10 6.37 5.13
CA GLU A 294 17.31 5.15 5.10
C GLU A 294 16.67 4.87 3.75
N MET A 295 16.94 3.68 3.22
CA MET A 295 16.32 3.19 1.98
C MET A 295 14.84 2.92 2.20
N VAL A 296 14.02 3.32 1.23
CA VAL A 296 12.59 3.01 1.16
C VAL A 296 12.28 2.23 -0.12
N GLN A 297 11.06 1.76 -0.27
CA GLN A 297 10.69 0.81 -1.32
C GLN A 297 10.62 1.42 -2.72
N GLU A 298 10.34 2.73 -2.82
CA GLU A 298 10.08 3.35 -4.12
C GLU A 298 11.34 3.68 -4.90
N SER A 299 11.21 3.55 -6.22
CA SER A 299 12.15 4.16 -7.17
C SER A 299 12.01 5.68 -7.13
N PHE A 300 13.15 6.35 -7.30
CA PHE A 300 13.21 7.80 -7.28
C PHE A 300 12.55 8.41 -8.51
N GLN A 301 11.76 9.43 -8.29
CA GLN A 301 11.16 10.28 -9.31
C GLN A 301 11.32 11.74 -8.89
N LEU A 302 11.65 12.62 -9.83
CA LEU A 302 11.61 14.06 -9.58
C LEU A 302 10.19 14.51 -9.30
N VAL A 303 10.05 15.55 -8.47
CA VAL A 303 8.77 16.18 -8.16
C VAL A 303 8.71 17.55 -8.83
N HIS A 304 7.65 17.80 -9.60
CA HIS A 304 7.40 19.09 -10.25
C HIS A 304 5.92 19.46 -10.17
N ALA A 305 5.63 20.70 -9.81
CA ALA A 305 4.25 21.20 -9.69
C ALA A 305 3.34 20.27 -8.83
N GLY A 306 3.85 19.80 -7.70
CA GLY A 306 3.09 18.98 -6.76
C GLY A 306 2.86 17.52 -7.16
N ARG A 307 3.49 17.04 -8.22
CA ARG A 307 3.36 15.65 -8.69
C ARG A 307 4.70 15.03 -9.03
N ARG A 308 4.78 13.70 -8.98
CA ARG A 308 5.93 12.93 -9.44
C ARG A 308 6.00 12.96 -10.96
N GLN A 309 7.22 13.09 -11.51
CA GLN A 309 7.48 12.96 -12.95
C GLN A 309 7.39 11.49 -13.37
N GLY A 310 7.12 11.25 -14.65
CA GLY A 310 6.92 9.90 -15.18
C GLY A 310 8.20 9.08 -15.37
N THR A 311 9.41 9.66 -15.17
CA THR A 311 10.68 8.95 -15.31
C THR A 311 11.13 8.41 -13.97
N TYR A 312 11.66 7.18 -13.95
CA TYR A 312 12.19 6.50 -12.78
C TYR A 312 13.72 6.48 -12.83
N GLY A 313 14.34 6.80 -11.69
CA GLY A 313 15.77 6.71 -11.49
C GLY A 313 16.17 5.53 -10.62
N GLY A 314 17.11 5.75 -9.69
CA GLY A 314 17.49 4.82 -8.64
C GLY A 314 16.41 4.69 -7.57
N PHE A 315 16.80 4.37 -6.35
CA PHE A 315 15.87 4.26 -5.21
C PHE A 315 15.84 5.54 -4.38
N VAL A 316 14.76 5.71 -3.61
CA VAL A 316 14.66 6.84 -2.67
C VAL A 316 15.37 6.49 -1.36
N VAL A 317 16.17 7.44 -0.83
CA VAL A 317 16.65 7.42 0.56
C VAL A 317 16.14 8.66 1.29
N LYS A 318 15.88 8.50 2.60
CA LYS A 318 15.24 9.47 3.48
C LYS A 318 16.13 9.80 4.70
N GLY A 319 15.79 10.85 5.43
CA GLY A 319 16.33 11.16 6.75
C GLY A 319 17.67 11.91 6.77
N GLY A 320 18.45 11.81 5.71
CA GLY A 320 19.83 12.32 5.71
C GLY A 320 20.77 11.48 6.59
N ASN A 321 22.03 11.86 6.72
CA ASN A 321 23.02 11.07 7.41
C ASN A 321 23.94 11.91 8.31
N TYR A 322 24.81 11.23 9.06
CA TYR A 322 25.72 11.83 10.05
C TYR A 322 26.75 12.83 9.48
N LEU A 323 27.01 12.83 8.17
CA LEU A 323 27.91 13.77 7.51
C LEU A 323 27.25 15.09 7.11
N GLU A 324 25.93 15.16 7.15
CA GLU A 324 25.18 16.33 6.73
C GLU A 324 25.10 17.39 7.81
N GLY A 325 25.03 18.66 7.39
CA GLY A 325 24.88 19.79 8.31
C GLY A 325 23.40 20.01 8.68
N GLU A 326 23.14 20.68 9.80
CA GLU A 326 21.80 20.94 10.32
C GLU A 326 20.87 21.63 9.30
N MET A 327 21.41 22.57 8.53
CA MET A 327 20.64 23.35 7.55
C MET A 327 20.10 22.50 6.39
N THR A 328 20.71 21.36 6.10
CA THR A 328 20.31 20.46 5.02
C THR A 328 19.36 19.36 5.48
N LEU A 329 19.22 19.16 6.81
CA LEU A 329 18.37 18.12 7.38
C LEU A 329 16.95 18.61 7.59
N PHE A 330 15.99 17.84 7.11
CA PHE A 330 14.54 18.03 7.32
C PHE A 330 13.77 16.74 7.05
N THR A 331 12.59 16.61 7.63
CA THR A 331 11.84 15.33 7.61
C THR A 331 11.42 14.92 6.19
N GLY A 332 11.07 15.90 5.33
CA GLY A 332 10.72 15.64 3.93
C GLY A 332 11.92 15.40 3.00
N MET A 333 13.16 15.40 3.54
CA MET A 333 14.36 15.18 2.74
C MET A 333 14.32 13.85 2.02
N ARG A 334 14.69 13.85 0.75
CA ARG A 334 14.83 12.66 -0.08
C ARG A 334 15.99 12.82 -1.04
N ARG A 335 16.65 11.73 -1.36
CA ARG A 335 17.73 11.67 -2.35
C ARG A 335 17.60 10.44 -3.20
N GLU A 336 18.18 10.52 -4.37
CA GLU A 336 18.32 9.37 -5.25
C GLU A 336 19.54 8.54 -4.83
N TYR A 337 19.32 7.23 -4.65
CA TYR A 337 20.36 6.24 -4.40
C TYR A 337 20.56 5.42 -5.67
N PRO A 338 21.73 5.48 -6.30
CA PRO A 338 22.01 4.72 -7.51
C PRO A 338 21.87 3.21 -7.26
N LEU A 339 21.48 2.45 -8.29
CA LEU A 339 21.45 0.99 -8.22
C LEU A 339 22.84 0.39 -8.31
N PHE A 340 23.68 0.99 -9.19
CA PHE A 340 25.01 0.49 -9.50
C PHE A 340 26.05 1.62 -9.42
N ALA A 341 27.25 1.27 -9.02
CA ALA A 341 28.43 2.10 -9.11
C ALA A 341 28.96 2.14 -10.55
N ALA A 342 29.87 3.05 -10.82
CA ALA A 342 30.44 3.24 -12.18
C ALA A 342 31.19 2.00 -12.72
N ASP A 343 31.65 1.11 -11.84
CA ASP A 343 32.33 -0.15 -12.19
C ASP A 343 31.35 -1.31 -12.46
N GLY A 344 30.03 -1.07 -12.36
CA GLY A 344 28.97 -2.06 -12.58
C GLY A 344 28.65 -2.91 -11.36
N THR A 345 29.30 -2.69 -10.22
CA THR A 345 28.93 -3.33 -8.96
C THR A 345 27.69 -2.66 -8.35
N GLU A 346 26.96 -3.39 -7.48
CA GLU A 346 25.86 -2.80 -6.73
C GLU A 346 26.36 -1.62 -5.87
N GLN A 347 25.64 -0.49 -5.93
CA GLN A 347 26.00 0.69 -5.15
C GLN A 347 25.92 0.42 -3.65
N ARG A 348 26.98 0.78 -2.95
CA ARG A 348 27.11 0.68 -1.48
C ARG A 348 27.80 1.93 -0.95
N ASN A 349 27.45 2.37 0.24
CA ASN A 349 28.16 3.44 0.94
C ASN A 349 28.04 3.31 2.46
N GLU A 350 28.88 4.05 3.18
CA GLU A 350 28.97 4.00 4.64
C GLU A 350 27.97 4.92 5.34
N THR A 351 27.12 5.62 4.60
CA THR A 351 26.19 6.61 5.14
C THR A 351 24.73 6.22 5.00
N THR A 352 24.46 5.08 4.33
CA THR A 352 23.09 4.65 4.03
C THR A 352 22.85 3.26 4.58
N GLY A 353 21.78 3.14 5.36
CA GLY A 353 21.23 1.93 5.92
C GLY A 353 19.74 1.81 5.57
N PHE A 354 18.95 1.21 6.47
CA PHE A 354 17.52 1.05 6.29
C PHE A 354 16.81 0.75 7.60
N ARG A 355 15.52 0.99 7.64
CA ARG A 355 14.60 0.39 8.62
C ARG A 355 13.56 -0.44 7.91
N VAL A 356 12.84 -1.29 8.63
CA VAL A 356 11.82 -2.16 8.08
C VAL A 356 10.42 -1.73 8.49
N ALA A 357 9.44 -2.17 7.73
CA ALA A 357 8.02 -2.07 8.06
C ALA A 357 7.36 -3.45 7.97
N ILE A 358 6.20 -3.59 8.59
CA ILE A 358 5.38 -4.79 8.48
C ILE A 358 4.24 -4.47 7.54
N GLY A 359 4.17 -5.20 6.44
CA GLY A 359 3.16 -5.11 5.42
C GLY A 359 2.34 -6.37 5.28
N ALA A 360 1.29 -6.30 4.46
CA ALA A 360 0.48 -7.43 4.05
C ALA A 360 0.03 -7.25 2.61
N LEU A 361 -0.65 -8.25 2.04
CA LEU A 361 -1.31 -8.10 0.76
C LEU A 361 -2.41 -7.03 0.84
N SER A 362 -2.43 -6.12 -0.10
CA SER A 362 -3.46 -5.06 -0.17
C SER A 362 -4.85 -5.64 -0.46
N ALA A 363 -4.93 -6.68 -1.28
CA ALA A 363 -6.17 -7.33 -1.66
C ALA A 363 -6.11 -8.87 -1.44
N PRO A 364 -6.05 -9.36 -0.18
CA PRO A 364 -6.14 -10.79 0.07
C PRO A 364 -7.55 -11.30 -0.26
N ARG A 365 -7.68 -12.56 -0.65
CA ARG A 365 -8.98 -13.18 -1.01
C ARG A 365 -10.04 -13.00 0.08
N SER A 366 -9.64 -13.08 1.33
CA SER A 366 -10.49 -12.87 2.51
C SER A 366 -11.19 -11.52 2.53
N ARG A 367 -10.60 -10.48 1.91
CA ARG A 367 -11.12 -9.12 1.88
C ARG A 367 -11.76 -8.71 0.56
N TYR A 368 -11.74 -9.55 -0.48
CA TYR A 368 -12.29 -9.21 -1.79
C TYR A 368 -13.72 -8.70 -1.74
N LYS A 369 -14.58 -9.35 -0.95
CA LYS A 369 -15.97 -8.93 -0.81
C LYS A 369 -16.08 -7.55 -0.15
N GLU A 370 -15.32 -7.32 0.92
CA GLU A 370 -15.28 -6.03 1.63
C GLU A 370 -14.77 -4.92 0.69
N LEU A 371 -13.62 -5.14 0.04
CA LEU A 371 -13.03 -4.19 -0.91
C LEU A 371 -13.98 -3.87 -2.07
N PHE A 372 -14.64 -4.89 -2.59
CA PHE A 372 -15.59 -4.72 -3.69
C PHE A 372 -16.83 -3.91 -3.28
N GLU A 373 -17.37 -4.14 -2.07
CA GLU A 373 -18.51 -3.36 -1.57
C GLU A 373 -18.09 -1.91 -1.25
N GLN A 374 -16.90 -1.67 -0.71
CA GLN A 374 -16.36 -0.33 -0.52
C GLN A 374 -16.17 0.39 -1.86
N TRP A 375 -15.54 -0.26 -2.83
CA TRP A 375 -15.34 0.29 -4.18
C TRP A 375 -16.67 0.64 -4.86
N LYS A 376 -17.70 -0.21 -4.74
CA LYS A 376 -19.05 0.09 -5.22
C LYS A 376 -19.69 1.28 -4.50
N ALA A 377 -19.50 1.37 -3.18
CA ALA A 377 -20.06 2.46 -2.39
C ALA A 377 -19.44 3.81 -2.78
N GLU A 378 -18.12 3.85 -2.98
CA GLU A 378 -17.41 5.05 -3.44
C GLU A 378 -17.78 5.44 -4.87
N GLY A 379 -17.88 4.48 -5.77
CA GLY A 379 -18.38 4.71 -7.12
C GLY A 379 -19.84 5.23 -7.15
N ARG A 380 -20.66 4.94 -6.12
CA ARG A 380 -21.98 5.52 -5.95
C ARG A 380 -21.94 6.92 -5.34
N SER A 381 -20.96 7.18 -4.46
CA SER A 381 -20.76 8.50 -3.85
C SER A 381 -20.24 9.54 -4.84
N SER A 382 -19.44 9.12 -5.83
CA SER A 382 -19.06 10.00 -6.94
C SER A 382 -20.21 10.34 -7.88
N SER A 383 -21.33 9.62 -7.79
CA SER A 383 -22.58 9.91 -8.51
C SER A 383 -23.48 10.95 -7.82
N LEU A 384 -23.05 11.52 -6.68
CA LEU A 384 -23.70 12.72 -6.11
C LEU A 384 -23.66 13.92 -7.07
N THR A 385 -22.75 13.91 -8.04
CA THR A 385 -22.81 14.86 -9.17
C THR A 385 -23.91 14.51 -10.19
N ASP A 386 -24.48 13.29 -10.16
CA ASP A 386 -25.61 12.90 -11.01
C ASP A 386 -26.99 13.29 -10.41
N GLU A 387 -27.04 13.61 -9.09
CA GLU A 387 -28.23 14.14 -8.41
C GLU A 387 -28.37 15.65 -8.51
N ILE A 388 -27.29 16.36 -8.82
CA ILE A 388 -27.37 17.74 -9.31
C ILE A 388 -27.80 17.62 -10.76
N GLY A 389 -29.10 17.75 -11.01
CA GLY A 389 -29.70 17.58 -12.33
C GLY A 389 -28.89 18.26 -13.44
N GLU A 390 -28.88 17.69 -14.63
CA GLU A 390 -28.19 18.16 -15.84
C GLU A 390 -28.47 19.65 -16.16
N ASP A 391 -29.38 20.29 -15.46
CA ASP A 391 -29.78 21.70 -15.64
C ASP A 391 -29.05 22.71 -14.71
N GLN A 392 -28.22 22.29 -13.78
CA GLN A 392 -27.49 23.22 -12.90
C GLN A 392 -25.97 23.17 -13.17
N ASP A 393 -25.57 23.78 -14.25
CA ASP A 393 -24.17 24.08 -14.53
C ASP A 393 -23.64 25.05 -13.43
N PRO A 394 -22.72 24.58 -12.54
CA PRO A 394 -22.19 25.40 -11.45
C PRO A 394 -21.47 26.65 -11.95
N THR A 395 -21.03 26.67 -13.20
CA THR A 395 -20.37 27.83 -13.82
C THR A 395 -21.34 28.96 -14.07
N ARG A 396 -22.63 28.67 -14.34
CA ARG A 396 -23.67 29.69 -14.51
C ARG A 396 -23.97 30.44 -13.22
N LEU A 397 -23.93 29.73 -12.08
CA LEU A 397 -24.11 30.35 -10.78
C LEU A 397 -22.94 31.30 -10.48
N LEU A 398 -21.73 30.91 -10.81
CA LEU A 398 -20.54 31.72 -10.66
C LEU A 398 -20.54 32.89 -11.66
N ASP A 399 -20.98 32.70 -12.92
CA ASP A 399 -21.19 33.78 -13.90
C ASP A 399 -22.17 34.84 -13.37
N SER A 400 -23.25 34.45 -12.67
CA SER A 400 -24.22 35.38 -12.07
C SER A 400 -23.62 36.15 -10.89
N VAL A 401 -22.78 35.51 -10.07
CA VAL A 401 -22.08 36.18 -8.95
C VAL A 401 -21.06 37.17 -9.49
N ILE A 402 -20.31 36.83 -10.53
CA ILE A 402 -19.36 37.74 -11.21
C ILE A 402 -20.09 38.98 -11.74
N ALA A 403 -21.21 38.76 -12.42
CA ALA A 403 -22.01 39.85 -12.99
C ALA A 403 -22.62 40.77 -11.93
N SER A 404 -22.92 40.25 -10.73
CA SER A 404 -23.50 41.02 -9.61
C SER A 404 -22.47 41.72 -8.73
N SER A 405 -21.20 41.40 -8.83
CA SER A 405 -20.13 42.05 -8.06
C SER A 405 -19.86 43.45 -8.57
N THR A 406 -19.68 44.41 -7.65
CA THR A 406 -19.31 45.80 -7.97
C THR A 406 -17.81 46.05 -7.85
N ASP A 407 -17.02 45.08 -7.43
CA ASP A 407 -15.58 45.14 -7.26
C ASP A 407 -14.87 44.55 -8.49
N PRO A 408 -14.16 45.39 -9.31
CA PRO A 408 -13.49 44.92 -10.53
C PRO A 408 -12.37 43.93 -10.27
N GLU A 409 -11.65 44.05 -9.13
CA GLU A 409 -10.58 43.10 -8.79
C GLU A 409 -11.16 41.71 -8.42
N LEU A 410 -12.22 41.70 -7.64
CA LEU A 410 -12.95 40.51 -7.28
C LEU A 410 -13.59 39.86 -8.51
N GLN A 411 -14.18 40.64 -9.42
CA GLN A 411 -14.70 40.14 -10.69
C GLN A 411 -13.62 39.43 -11.50
N GLY A 412 -12.43 40.03 -11.64
CA GLY A 412 -11.31 39.45 -12.37
C GLY A 412 -10.83 38.14 -11.75
N ARG A 413 -10.72 38.06 -10.43
CA ARG A 413 -10.35 36.83 -9.72
C ARG A 413 -11.39 35.74 -9.88
N LEU A 414 -12.66 36.01 -9.73
CA LEU A 414 -13.75 35.08 -9.89
C LEU A 414 -13.87 34.58 -11.34
N ALA A 415 -13.62 35.43 -12.33
CA ALA A 415 -13.59 35.04 -13.74
C ALA A 415 -12.48 34.03 -14.04
N LEU A 416 -11.28 34.22 -13.47
CA LEU A 416 -10.19 33.25 -13.60
C LEU A 416 -10.55 31.89 -12.96
N VAL A 417 -11.16 31.90 -11.79
CA VAL A 417 -11.64 30.68 -11.12
C VAL A 417 -12.70 29.99 -11.96
N ASN A 418 -13.62 30.75 -12.55
CA ASN A 418 -14.68 30.20 -13.39
C ASN A 418 -14.15 29.55 -14.67
N GLU A 419 -13.17 30.17 -15.32
CA GLU A 419 -12.50 29.60 -16.49
C GLU A 419 -11.73 28.31 -16.14
N GLU A 420 -11.10 28.26 -14.98
CA GLU A 420 -10.45 27.03 -14.50
C GLU A 420 -11.48 25.94 -14.16
N LEU A 421 -12.61 26.33 -13.55
CA LEU A 421 -13.71 25.40 -13.26
C LEU A 421 -14.32 24.84 -14.56
N LYS A 422 -14.59 25.67 -15.57
CA LYS A 422 -15.06 25.23 -16.90
C LYS A 422 -14.08 24.25 -17.56
N ARG A 423 -12.78 24.52 -17.46
CA ARG A 423 -11.71 23.64 -17.96
C ARG A 423 -11.72 22.27 -17.24
N ASN A 424 -11.83 22.29 -15.92
CA ASN A 424 -11.87 21.07 -15.13
C ASN A 424 -13.14 20.24 -15.39
N ILE A 425 -14.30 20.88 -15.50
CA ILE A 425 -15.55 20.20 -15.87
C ILE A 425 -15.42 19.56 -17.26
N SER A 426 -14.87 20.28 -18.24
CA SER A 426 -14.65 19.74 -19.58
C SER A 426 -13.67 18.55 -19.57
N LEU A 427 -12.61 18.61 -18.76
CA LEU A 427 -11.66 17.51 -18.60
C LEU A 427 -12.33 16.27 -17.98
N ILE A 428 -13.11 16.46 -16.93
CA ILE A 428 -13.86 15.38 -16.27
C ILE A 428 -14.87 14.75 -17.25
N ALA A 429 -15.60 15.57 -18.01
CA ALA A 429 -16.52 15.07 -19.03
C ALA A 429 -15.79 14.21 -20.07
N LYS A 430 -14.63 14.67 -20.56
CA LYS A 430 -13.80 13.91 -21.50
C LYS A 430 -13.30 12.60 -20.91
N GLN A 431 -12.80 12.62 -19.66
CA GLN A 431 -12.37 11.40 -18.97
C GLN A 431 -13.53 10.41 -18.78
N ARG A 432 -14.72 10.91 -18.48
CA ARG A 432 -15.95 10.09 -18.37
C ARG A 432 -16.32 9.43 -19.70
N GLU A 433 -16.22 10.18 -20.80
CA GLU A 433 -16.41 9.64 -22.14
C GLU A 433 -15.39 8.55 -22.49
N GLU A 434 -14.11 8.79 -22.22
CA GLU A 434 -13.03 7.82 -22.44
C GLU A 434 -13.25 6.54 -21.60
N ALA A 435 -13.69 6.71 -20.36
CA ALA A 435 -14.01 5.58 -19.48
C ALA A 435 -15.18 4.74 -20.02
N ALA A 436 -16.19 5.37 -20.62
CA ALA A 436 -17.28 4.64 -21.28
C ALA A 436 -16.79 3.85 -22.52
N GLY A 437 -15.89 4.42 -23.31
CA GLY A 437 -15.24 3.72 -24.43
C GLY A 437 -14.44 2.50 -23.95
N ASN A 438 -13.62 2.65 -22.93
CA ASN A 438 -12.85 1.57 -22.31
C ASN A 438 -13.76 0.46 -21.74
N LEU A 439 -14.88 0.83 -21.15
CA LEU A 439 -15.87 -0.13 -20.64
C LEU A 439 -16.47 -0.97 -21.78
N ILE A 440 -16.84 -0.35 -22.90
CA ILE A 440 -17.36 -1.05 -24.08
C ILE A 440 -16.31 -2.02 -24.64
N GLN A 441 -15.07 -1.59 -24.73
CA GLN A 441 -13.95 -2.40 -25.22
C GLN A 441 -13.68 -3.58 -24.29
N SER A 442 -13.61 -3.34 -22.99
CA SER A 442 -13.42 -4.38 -21.98
C SER A 442 -14.55 -5.39 -22.00
N ALA A 443 -15.80 -4.94 -22.07
CA ALA A 443 -16.95 -5.81 -22.12
C ALA A 443 -16.98 -6.68 -23.40
N ALA A 444 -16.55 -6.13 -24.55
CA ALA A 444 -16.42 -6.89 -25.78
C ALA A 444 -15.39 -8.01 -25.66
N LEU A 445 -14.24 -7.74 -24.99
CA LEU A 445 -13.21 -8.74 -24.73
C LEU A 445 -13.70 -9.83 -23.75
N VAL A 446 -14.43 -9.44 -22.70
CA VAL A 446 -15.04 -10.40 -21.76
C VAL A 446 -16.06 -11.28 -22.48
N ALA A 447 -16.90 -10.72 -23.34
CA ALA A 447 -17.86 -11.47 -24.16
C ALA A 447 -17.17 -12.47 -25.10
N GLU A 448 -16.04 -12.09 -25.70
CA GLU A 448 -15.25 -12.99 -26.53
C GLU A 448 -14.60 -14.11 -25.68
N THR A 449 -14.15 -13.79 -24.48
CA THR A 449 -13.63 -14.78 -23.52
C THR A 449 -14.71 -15.80 -23.13
N ILE A 450 -15.94 -15.36 -22.90
CA ILE A 450 -17.11 -16.25 -22.64
C ILE A 450 -17.30 -17.22 -23.81
N ASN A 451 -17.27 -16.72 -25.03
CA ASN A 451 -17.38 -17.54 -26.23
C ASN A 451 -16.25 -18.60 -26.34
N ASN A 452 -15.02 -18.19 -26.07
CA ASN A 452 -13.85 -19.08 -26.09
C ASN A 452 -13.94 -20.17 -25.02
N TYR A 453 -14.41 -19.86 -23.81
CA TYR A 453 -14.70 -20.88 -22.79
C TYR A 453 -15.79 -21.86 -23.23
N ASN A 454 -16.84 -21.39 -23.88
CA ASN A 454 -17.89 -22.27 -24.38
C ASN A 454 -17.38 -23.22 -25.48
N ILE A 455 -16.59 -22.71 -26.43
CA ILE A 455 -15.95 -23.55 -27.47
C ILE A 455 -15.07 -24.61 -26.81
N ARG A 456 -14.26 -24.21 -25.83
CA ARG A 456 -13.39 -25.13 -25.08
C ARG A 456 -14.19 -26.19 -24.33
N LEU A 457 -15.26 -25.80 -23.65
CA LEU A 457 -16.16 -26.75 -22.95
C LEU A 457 -16.80 -27.75 -23.91
N THR A 458 -17.23 -27.29 -25.08
CA THR A 458 -17.79 -28.15 -26.15
C THR A 458 -16.76 -29.17 -26.63
N ASN A 459 -15.52 -28.75 -26.84
CA ASN A 459 -14.42 -29.65 -27.25
C ASN A 459 -14.05 -30.65 -26.13
N LEU A 460 -13.98 -30.20 -24.87
CA LEU A 460 -13.72 -31.07 -23.72
C LEU A 460 -14.84 -32.12 -23.55
N LYS A 461 -16.08 -31.71 -23.75
CA LYS A 461 -17.21 -32.65 -23.73
C LYS A 461 -17.06 -33.74 -24.79
N LYS A 462 -16.73 -33.35 -26.02
CA LYS A 462 -16.49 -34.31 -27.12
C LYS A 462 -15.34 -35.28 -26.80
N SER A 463 -14.24 -34.76 -26.25
CA SER A 463 -13.09 -35.56 -25.84
C SER A 463 -13.44 -36.52 -24.69
N ARG A 464 -14.20 -36.09 -23.70
CA ARG A 464 -14.71 -36.94 -22.63
C ARG A 464 -15.59 -38.07 -23.17
N ASP A 465 -16.55 -37.73 -24.05
CA ASP A 465 -17.48 -38.72 -24.62
C ASP A 465 -16.68 -39.77 -25.45
N GLN A 466 -15.63 -39.36 -26.17
CA GLN A 466 -14.73 -40.27 -26.87
C GLN A 466 -13.92 -41.19 -25.91
N ALA A 467 -13.38 -40.63 -24.79
CA ALA A 467 -12.68 -41.42 -23.78
C ALA A 467 -13.62 -42.42 -23.10
N GLN A 468 -14.85 -42.04 -22.81
CA GLN A 468 -15.88 -42.96 -22.28
C GLN A 468 -16.20 -44.08 -23.26
N ALA A 469 -16.35 -43.79 -24.55
CA ALA A 469 -16.60 -44.79 -25.58
C ALA A 469 -15.39 -45.75 -25.72
N ALA A 470 -14.17 -45.27 -25.52
CA ALA A 470 -12.94 -46.07 -25.51
C ALA A 470 -12.71 -46.80 -24.19
N LYS A 471 -13.59 -46.67 -23.18
CA LYS A 471 -13.48 -47.22 -21.82
C LYS A 471 -12.20 -46.76 -21.08
N ASP A 472 -11.68 -45.56 -21.41
CA ASP A 472 -10.58 -44.92 -20.70
C ASP A 472 -11.13 -44.04 -19.58
N GLU A 473 -11.31 -44.66 -18.41
CA GLU A 473 -11.89 -43.96 -17.23
C GLU A 473 -10.99 -42.85 -16.70
N ASN A 474 -9.66 -42.98 -16.83
CA ASN A 474 -8.72 -41.99 -16.34
C ASN A 474 -8.77 -40.71 -17.21
N ALA A 475 -8.74 -40.87 -18.52
CA ALA A 475 -8.92 -39.74 -19.44
C ALA A 475 -10.29 -39.09 -19.28
N ALA A 476 -11.37 -39.89 -19.13
CA ALA A 476 -12.72 -39.37 -18.92
C ALA A 476 -12.82 -38.49 -17.64
N LYS A 477 -12.25 -38.94 -16.52
CA LYS A 477 -12.18 -38.18 -15.26
C LYS A 477 -11.36 -36.90 -15.40
N LEU A 478 -10.23 -36.93 -16.12
CA LEU A 478 -9.41 -35.76 -16.39
C LEU A 478 -10.20 -34.69 -17.18
N TYR A 479 -10.90 -35.11 -18.23
CA TYR A 479 -11.75 -34.18 -19.01
C TYR A 479 -12.92 -33.63 -18.18
N GLU A 480 -13.56 -34.43 -17.31
CA GLU A 480 -14.63 -33.96 -16.42
C GLU A 480 -14.12 -32.90 -15.43
N SER A 481 -12.95 -33.12 -14.83
CA SER A 481 -12.29 -32.12 -13.97
C SER A 481 -11.99 -30.83 -14.75
N ALA A 482 -11.45 -30.93 -15.96
CA ALA A 482 -11.17 -29.78 -16.82
C ALA A 482 -12.47 -29.03 -17.23
N MET A 483 -13.57 -29.76 -17.45
CA MET A 483 -14.90 -29.17 -17.73
C MET A 483 -15.44 -28.43 -16.51
N THR A 484 -15.29 -28.96 -15.30
CA THR A 484 -15.70 -28.30 -14.05
C THR A 484 -14.98 -26.98 -13.88
N ASN A 485 -13.65 -26.97 -14.04
CA ASN A 485 -12.85 -25.74 -13.98
C ASN A 485 -13.25 -24.75 -15.10
N GLY A 486 -13.51 -25.25 -16.29
CA GLY A 486 -13.97 -24.44 -17.42
C GLY A 486 -15.33 -23.77 -17.18
N ARG A 487 -16.26 -24.48 -16.54
CA ARG A 487 -17.58 -23.92 -16.16
C ARG A 487 -17.42 -22.81 -15.11
N THR A 488 -16.61 -23.03 -14.08
CA THR A 488 -16.32 -22.00 -13.07
C THR A 488 -15.72 -20.75 -13.70
N ALA A 489 -14.81 -20.91 -14.66
CA ALA A 489 -14.22 -19.77 -15.38
C ALA A 489 -15.24 -19.04 -16.28
N LEU A 490 -16.14 -19.78 -16.94
CA LEU A 490 -17.24 -19.21 -17.72
C LEU A 490 -18.18 -18.40 -16.83
N ASP A 491 -18.59 -18.96 -15.69
CA ASP A 491 -19.46 -18.30 -14.72
C ASP A 491 -18.83 -17.02 -14.16
N GLY A 492 -17.54 -17.06 -13.89
CA GLY A 492 -16.77 -15.88 -13.47
C GLY A 492 -16.73 -14.79 -14.55
N ALA A 493 -16.46 -15.15 -15.79
CA ALA A 493 -16.46 -14.21 -16.90
C ALA A 493 -17.87 -13.61 -17.15
N LEU A 494 -18.92 -14.42 -17.02
CA LEU A 494 -20.30 -13.94 -17.13
C LEU A 494 -20.67 -12.98 -16.00
N ALA A 495 -20.20 -13.23 -14.77
CA ALA A 495 -20.39 -12.30 -13.65
C ALA A 495 -19.74 -10.95 -13.92
N ILE A 496 -18.50 -10.93 -14.45
CA ILE A 496 -17.81 -9.70 -14.84
C ILE A 496 -18.58 -8.97 -15.95
N TYR A 497 -19.09 -9.70 -16.94
CA TYR A 497 -19.88 -9.09 -18.01
C TYR A 497 -21.13 -8.40 -17.48
N ILE A 498 -21.85 -9.04 -16.55
CA ILE A 498 -23.05 -8.49 -15.93
C ILE A 498 -22.72 -7.26 -15.07
N ASP A 499 -21.60 -7.26 -14.37
CA ASP A 499 -21.13 -6.09 -13.61
C ASP A 499 -20.81 -4.91 -14.55
N ASN A 500 -20.20 -5.19 -15.70
CA ASN A 500 -20.01 -4.20 -16.75
C ASN A 500 -21.33 -3.62 -17.28
N LEU A 501 -22.43 -4.42 -17.34
CA LEU A 501 -23.75 -3.89 -17.69
C LEU A 501 -24.26 -2.89 -16.66
N ALA A 502 -24.15 -3.24 -15.38
CA ALA A 502 -24.54 -2.34 -14.29
C ALA A 502 -23.72 -1.03 -14.32
N THR A 503 -22.42 -1.13 -14.60
CA THR A 503 -21.54 0.03 -14.77
C THR A 503 -21.92 0.86 -16.01
N GLY A 504 -22.28 0.22 -17.11
CA GLY A 504 -22.73 0.87 -18.34
C GLY A 504 -24.00 1.72 -18.14
N THR A 505 -24.87 1.37 -17.19
CA THR A 505 -26.06 2.19 -16.90
C THR A 505 -25.75 3.54 -16.23
N ARG A 506 -24.52 3.76 -15.75
CA ARG A 506 -24.09 5.03 -15.17
C ARG A 506 -23.81 6.11 -16.21
N TYR A 507 -23.70 5.74 -17.48
CA TYR A 507 -23.52 6.67 -18.59
C TYR A 507 -24.87 6.90 -19.28
N THR A 508 -25.08 8.09 -19.82
CA THR A 508 -26.29 8.36 -20.62
C THR A 508 -26.26 7.55 -21.93
N ASP A 509 -27.42 7.33 -22.53
CA ASP A 509 -27.50 6.63 -23.83
C ASP A 509 -26.69 7.36 -24.90
N ALA A 510 -26.69 8.69 -24.89
CA ALA A 510 -25.94 9.52 -25.81
C ALA A 510 -24.43 9.25 -25.70
N VAL A 511 -23.87 9.20 -24.48
CA VAL A 511 -22.46 8.91 -24.23
C VAL A 511 -22.12 7.48 -24.68
N ILE A 512 -22.91 6.49 -24.29
CA ILE A 512 -22.69 5.08 -24.69
C ILE A 512 -22.70 4.95 -26.22
N GLN A 513 -23.66 5.56 -26.91
CA GLN A 513 -23.75 5.48 -28.37
C GLN A 513 -22.59 6.20 -29.06
N ALA A 514 -22.23 7.41 -28.61
CA ALA A 514 -21.10 8.16 -29.16
C ALA A 514 -19.77 7.39 -29.00
N GLN A 515 -19.52 6.87 -27.80
CA GLN A 515 -18.29 6.10 -27.54
C GLN A 515 -18.31 4.73 -28.23
N PHE A 516 -19.46 4.12 -28.40
CA PHE A 516 -19.57 2.90 -29.20
C PHE A 516 -19.13 3.09 -30.65
N GLN A 517 -19.50 4.19 -31.32
CA GLN A 517 -19.07 4.44 -32.68
C GLN A 517 -17.53 4.58 -32.77
N ARG A 518 -16.91 5.30 -31.82
CA ARG A 518 -15.43 5.42 -31.76
C ARG A 518 -14.76 4.07 -31.49
N THR A 519 -15.24 3.34 -30.49
CA THR A 519 -14.71 2.02 -30.11
C THR A 519 -14.85 1.02 -31.25
N LYS A 520 -15.93 1.08 -32.02
CA LYS A 520 -16.16 0.24 -33.21
C LYS A 520 -15.08 0.43 -34.26
N GLU A 521 -14.65 1.66 -34.52
CA GLU A 521 -13.57 1.95 -35.46
C GLU A 521 -12.22 1.40 -34.96
N GLU A 522 -11.93 1.57 -33.65
CA GLU A 522 -10.72 1.04 -33.02
C GLU A 522 -10.67 -0.49 -33.03
N LEU A 523 -11.76 -1.13 -32.66
CA LEU A 523 -11.88 -2.60 -32.67
C LEU A 523 -11.70 -3.17 -34.08
N ASN A 524 -12.24 -2.52 -35.10
CA ASN A 524 -12.12 -2.95 -36.48
C ASN A 524 -10.68 -2.95 -37.02
N ARG A 525 -9.77 -2.19 -36.39
CA ARG A 525 -8.34 -2.18 -36.75
C ARG A 525 -7.63 -3.49 -36.38
N ASN A 526 -8.22 -4.31 -35.53
CA ASN A 526 -7.65 -5.62 -35.21
C ASN A 526 -7.92 -6.61 -36.36
N PRO A 527 -6.87 -7.11 -37.05
CA PRO A 527 -7.04 -7.92 -38.27
C PRO A 527 -7.61 -9.31 -38.00
N VAL A 528 -7.52 -9.81 -36.77
CA VAL A 528 -7.92 -11.19 -36.40
C VAL A 528 -9.28 -11.22 -35.72
N LEU A 529 -9.47 -10.36 -34.70
CA LEU A 529 -10.64 -10.38 -33.83
C LEU A 529 -11.60 -9.21 -34.07
N GLY A 530 -11.24 -8.22 -34.89
CA GLY A 530 -11.97 -6.96 -34.98
C GLY A 530 -13.47 -7.14 -35.25
N LYS A 531 -13.81 -7.96 -36.23
CA LYS A 531 -15.20 -8.23 -36.58
C LYS A 531 -15.98 -8.92 -35.44
N SER A 532 -15.36 -9.87 -34.75
CA SER A 532 -15.95 -10.52 -33.58
C SER A 532 -16.17 -9.54 -32.43
N LEU A 533 -15.16 -8.76 -32.09
CA LEU A 533 -15.20 -7.78 -31.00
C LEU A 533 -16.25 -6.68 -31.27
N VAL A 534 -16.39 -6.22 -32.50
CA VAL A 534 -17.46 -5.27 -32.87
C VAL A 534 -18.86 -5.87 -32.65
N ASN A 535 -19.06 -7.14 -33.00
CA ASN A 535 -20.34 -7.81 -32.74
C ASN A 535 -20.59 -7.93 -31.24
N ARG A 536 -19.56 -8.25 -30.44
CA ARG A 536 -19.66 -8.32 -28.97
C ARG A 536 -19.94 -6.96 -28.32
N ALA A 537 -19.28 -5.91 -28.80
CA ALA A 537 -19.56 -4.54 -28.36
C ALA A 537 -21.00 -4.11 -28.69
N THR A 538 -21.51 -4.50 -29.87
CA THR A 538 -22.92 -4.23 -30.27
C THR A 538 -23.90 -4.92 -29.33
N LEU A 539 -23.64 -6.17 -28.98
CA LEU A 539 -24.47 -6.90 -27.99
C LEU A 539 -24.38 -6.24 -26.62
N PHE A 540 -23.21 -5.82 -26.20
CA PHE A 540 -23.04 -5.15 -24.91
C PHE A 540 -23.89 -3.88 -24.81
N VAL A 541 -23.85 -3.01 -25.81
CA VAL A 541 -24.66 -1.78 -25.84
C VAL A 541 -26.15 -2.08 -25.80
N LYS A 542 -26.59 -3.10 -26.54
CA LYS A 542 -27.99 -3.60 -26.47
C LYS A 542 -28.35 -4.06 -25.05
N HIS A 543 -27.50 -4.87 -24.43
CA HIS A 543 -27.71 -5.39 -23.08
C HIS A 543 -27.71 -4.31 -22.01
N VAL A 544 -26.89 -3.26 -22.15
CA VAL A 544 -26.91 -2.08 -21.25
C VAL A 544 -28.29 -1.41 -21.29
N GLY A 545 -28.86 -1.20 -22.49
CA GLY A 545 -30.20 -0.65 -22.64
C GLY A 545 -31.27 -1.51 -21.98
N GLN A 546 -31.22 -2.83 -22.16
CA GLN A 546 -32.13 -3.77 -21.51
C GLN A 546 -31.99 -3.77 -19.98
N TYR A 547 -30.74 -3.79 -19.47
CA TYR A 547 -30.45 -3.74 -18.03
C TYR A 547 -30.96 -2.45 -17.39
N ARG A 548 -30.85 -1.31 -18.09
CA ARG A 548 -31.35 -0.01 -17.62
C ARG A 548 -32.86 -0.03 -17.41
N GLN A 549 -33.59 -0.68 -18.31
CA GLN A 549 -35.07 -0.78 -18.24
C GLN A 549 -35.53 -1.76 -17.16
N GLN A 550 -34.87 -2.93 -17.06
CA GLN A 550 -35.32 -4.04 -16.22
C GLN A 550 -34.67 -4.08 -14.85
N ARG A 551 -33.53 -3.37 -14.66
CA ARG A 551 -32.65 -3.39 -13.47
C ARG A 551 -32.26 -4.81 -13.01
N LYS A 552 -32.35 -5.78 -13.93
CA LYS A 552 -32.01 -7.18 -13.70
C LYS A 552 -31.42 -7.77 -14.97
N ALA A 553 -30.39 -8.60 -14.81
CA ALA A 553 -29.79 -9.38 -15.89
C ALA A 553 -30.29 -10.83 -15.79
N ASP A 554 -30.85 -11.35 -16.85
CA ASP A 554 -31.11 -12.78 -16.99
C ASP A 554 -29.86 -13.44 -17.57
N LYS A 555 -29.15 -14.22 -16.74
CA LYS A 555 -27.89 -14.85 -17.09
C LYS A 555 -28.02 -15.79 -18.29
N ASP A 556 -29.12 -16.55 -18.37
CA ASP A 556 -29.32 -17.56 -19.41
C ASP A 556 -29.63 -16.89 -20.75
N VAL A 557 -30.39 -15.81 -20.73
CA VAL A 557 -30.68 -15.02 -21.93
C VAL A 557 -29.43 -14.36 -22.47
N ILE A 558 -28.66 -13.70 -21.59
CA ILE A 558 -27.39 -13.05 -21.96
C ILE A 558 -26.40 -14.06 -22.52
N LEU A 559 -26.23 -15.19 -21.84
CA LEU A 559 -25.30 -16.24 -22.29
C LEU A 559 -25.72 -16.79 -23.66
N LYS A 560 -27.01 -17.05 -23.87
CA LYS A 560 -27.52 -17.50 -25.15
C LYS A 560 -27.29 -16.49 -26.28
N GLU A 561 -27.49 -15.20 -26.03
CA GLU A 561 -27.23 -14.15 -27.03
C GLU A 561 -25.71 -13.97 -27.31
N LEU A 562 -24.87 -14.12 -26.30
CA LEU A 562 -23.42 -14.06 -26.47
C LEU A 562 -22.84 -15.26 -27.24
N LEU A 563 -23.45 -16.44 -27.13
CA LEU A 563 -22.95 -17.64 -27.79
C LEU A 563 -23.48 -17.78 -29.24
N GLY A 564 -24.53 -17.02 -29.57
CA GLY A 564 -25.20 -17.11 -30.87
C GLY A 564 -26.03 -18.39 -31.00
N PRO A 565 -26.75 -18.55 -32.14
CA PRO A 565 -27.56 -19.74 -32.41
C PRO A 565 -26.70 -20.99 -32.61
#